data_05b55f528bd2dc644b0b368430b40748
#
_entry.id   05b55f528bd2dc644b0b368430b40748
#
_cell.length_a   1.000
_cell.length_b   1.000
_cell.length_c   1.000
_cell.angle_alpha   90.00
_cell.angle_beta   90.00
_cell.angle_gamma   90.00
#
_symmetry.space_group_name_H-M   'P 1'
#
loop_
_entity.id
_entity.type
_entity.pdbx_description
1 polymer ?
#
loop_
_entity_poly.entity_id
_entity_poly.type
_entity_poly.pdbx_seq_one_letter_code
_entity_poly.pdbx_strand_id
1 'polypeptide(L)'
;MRRQLLGKQHGQFDYVMANPPFNVNEIQKDRLEDDKKRFPYGMPRNDNGNYLWIQMFYTALNAKGRAGFVMANSASDARGSEQEIRQQLIEDDGVDVMVAVSSNFFYTVTLPCALWFLDKNKPTHNKDKVLFIDARNIFRQV
;
A
#
# COMPACT_ATOMS: atom_id res chain seq x y z
N MET A 1 13.42 14.64 15.68
CA MET A 1 12.07 15.24 15.60
C MET A 1 11.10 14.50 14.65
N ARG A 2 11.49 14.14 13.42
CA ARG A 2 10.62 13.37 12.49
C ARG A 2 10.20 11.96 12.98
N ARG A 3 11.02 11.30 13.80
CA ARG A 3 10.71 9.97 14.38
C ARG A 3 9.52 9.94 15.34
N GLN A 4 9.33 11.01 16.12
CA GLN A 4 8.24 11.10 17.11
C GLN A 4 6.87 11.39 16.46
N LEU A 5 6.85 12.08 15.31
CA LEU A 5 5.61 12.39 14.61
C LEU A 5 4.97 11.15 13.96
N LEU A 6 5.76 10.29 13.35
CA LEU A 6 5.26 9.08 12.67
C LEU A 6 4.73 8.02 13.66
N GLY A 7 5.32 7.92 14.86
CA GLY A 7 4.83 6.99 15.91
C GLY A 7 3.50 7.42 16.54
N LYS A 8 3.16 8.71 16.46
CA LYS A 8 1.89 9.25 17.01
C LYS A 8 0.71 9.11 16.05
N GLN A 9 0.94 8.70 14.82
CA GLN A 9 -0.09 8.69 13.76
C GLN A 9 -0.74 7.31 13.54
N HIS A 10 -0.34 6.31 14.33
CA HIS A 10 -0.90 4.96 14.26
C HIS A 10 -2.38 4.95 14.67
N GLY A 11 -3.23 4.41 13.79
CA GLY A 11 -4.64 4.17 14.09
C GLY A 11 -5.51 5.43 14.24
N GLN A 12 -5.10 6.58 13.70
CA GLN A 12 -5.75 7.86 13.97
C GLN A 12 -6.57 8.43 12.81
N PHE A 13 -6.30 8.01 11.58
CA PHE A 13 -6.86 8.66 10.41
C PHE A 13 -8.09 7.92 9.86
N ASP A 14 -9.12 8.70 9.53
CA ASP A 14 -10.29 8.22 8.79
C ASP A 14 -9.93 7.93 7.33
N TYR A 15 -9.06 8.78 6.75
CA TYR A 15 -8.63 8.66 5.35
C TYR A 15 -7.12 8.91 5.21
N VAL A 16 -6.51 8.10 4.37
CA VAL A 16 -5.14 8.30 3.91
C VAL A 16 -5.13 8.30 2.39
N MET A 17 -4.57 9.35 1.80
CA MET A 17 -4.31 9.43 0.36
C MET A 17 -2.83 9.70 0.14
N ALA A 18 -2.21 8.96 -0.75
CA ALA A 18 -0.77 9.08 -0.96
C ALA A 18 -0.35 8.78 -2.41
N ASN A 19 0.75 9.41 -2.79
CA ASN A 19 1.52 9.10 -3.98
C ASN A 19 2.99 8.96 -3.55
N PRO A 20 3.37 7.81 -2.95
CA PRO A 20 4.72 7.61 -2.45
C PRO A 20 5.72 7.45 -3.59
N PRO A 21 7.02 7.71 -3.35
CA PRO A 21 8.05 7.37 -4.30
C PRO A 21 8.12 5.84 -4.48
N PHE A 22 8.21 5.40 -5.75
CA PHE A 22 8.24 3.97 -6.09
C PHE A 22 9.66 3.41 -5.99
N ASN A 23 9.78 2.15 -5.61
CA ASN A 23 11.00 1.36 -5.66
C ASN A 23 12.21 2.04 -4.99
N VAL A 24 11.98 2.69 -3.85
CA VAL A 24 13.05 3.31 -3.07
C VAL A 24 13.96 2.22 -2.50
N ASN A 25 15.26 2.36 -2.74
CA ASN A 25 16.32 1.48 -2.24
C ASN A 25 17.03 2.07 -1.02
N GLU A 26 18.03 1.36 -0.53
CA GLU A 26 18.88 1.77 0.60
C GLU A 26 18.09 2.03 1.89
N ILE A 27 17.13 1.17 2.16
CA ILE A 27 16.28 1.27 3.33
C ILE A 27 17.05 0.83 4.57
N GLN A 28 17.12 1.69 5.58
CA GLN A 28 17.72 1.35 6.87
C GLN A 28 16.74 0.50 7.71
N LYS A 29 16.53 -0.76 7.31
CA LYS A 29 15.57 -1.67 7.94
C LYS A 29 15.82 -1.90 9.40
N ASP A 30 17.09 -2.02 9.81
CA ASP A 30 17.49 -2.23 11.20
C ASP A 30 16.91 -1.18 12.16
N ARG A 31 16.65 0.02 11.64
CA ARG A 31 16.05 1.09 12.44
C ARG A 31 14.52 1.02 12.51
N LEU A 32 13.91 0.22 11.67
CA LEU A 32 12.45 0.09 11.53
C LEU A 32 11.93 -1.24 12.05
N GLU A 33 12.80 -2.24 12.16
CA GLU A 33 12.44 -3.63 12.46
C GLU A 33 11.71 -3.79 13.79
N ASP A 34 12.06 -2.97 14.78
CA ASP A 34 11.42 -2.99 16.10
C ASP A 34 10.06 -2.30 16.15
N ASP A 35 9.70 -1.56 15.11
CA ASP A 35 8.45 -0.82 15.07
C ASP A 35 7.29 -1.70 14.56
N LYS A 36 6.85 -2.60 15.41
CA LYS A 36 5.74 -3.53 15.10
C LYS A 36 4.38 -2.83 14.97
N LYS A 37 4.25 -1.60 15.43
CA LYS A 37 3.01 -0.82 15.26
C LYS A 37 2.82 -0.35 13.83
N ARG A 38 3.89 0.12 13.19
CA ARG A 38 3.87 0.54 11.78
C ARG A 38 4.04 -0.63 10.82
N PHE A 39 4.79 -1.64 11.21
CA PHE A 39 5.16 -2.78 10.36
C PHE A 39 4.78 -4.12 11.00
N PRO A 40 3.48 -4.36 11.24
CA PRO A 40 3.00 -5.57 11.92
C PRO A 40 3.26 -6.84 11.11
N TYR A 41 3.39 -6.74 9.79
CA TYR A 41 3.61 -7.86 8.88
C TYR A 41 5.09 -8.12 8.59
N GLY A 42 5.98 -7.37 9.23
CA GLY A 42 7.43 -7.53 9.12
C GLY A 42 8.07 -6.65 8.05
N MET A 43 9.37 -6.83 7.89
CA MET A 43 10.19 -6.10 6.92
C MET A 43 10.34 -6.90 5.63
N PRO A 44 10.25 -6.24 4.45
CA PRO A 44 10.62 -6.90 3.21
C PRO A 44 12.10 -7.25 3.24
N ARG A 45 12.47 -8.44 2.78
CA ARG A 45 13.87 -8.86 2.68
C ARG A 45 14.60 -8.11 1.58
N ASN A 46 13.89 -7.82 0.49
CA ASN A 46 14.42 -7.03 -0.61
C ASN A 46 14.64 -5.58 -0.18
N ASP A 47 15.64 -4.94 -0.74
CA ASP A 47 15.88 -3.52 -0.55
C ASP A 47 14.92 -2.70 -1.42
N ASN A 48 13.66 -2.67 -1.03
CA ASN A 48 12.60 -1.96 -1.70
C ASN A 48 11.55 -1.47 -0.70
N GLY A 49 11.25 -0.19 -0.75
CA GLY A 49 10.37 0.49 0.21
C GLY A 49 8.87 0.36 -0.03
N ASN A 50 8.42 -0.25 -1.13
CA ASN A 50 7.00 -0.27 -1.50
C ASN A 50 6.11 -0.83 -0.38
N TYR A 51 6.47 -1.98 0.19
CA TYR A 51 5.69 -2.62 1.26
C TYR A 51 5.87 -2.00 2.64
N LEU A 52 6.84 -1.12 2.81
CA LEU A 52 6.91 -0.25 3.99
C LEU A 52 5.86 0.86 3.90
N TRP A 53 5.74 1.50 2.74
CA TRP A 53 4.70 2.51 2.49
C TRP A 53 3.28 1.92 2.65
N ILE A 54 3.02 0.77 2.05
CA ILE A 54 1.72 0.10 2.13
C ILE A 54 1.33 -0.18 3.58
N GLN A 55 2.25 -0.75 4.38
CA GLN A 55 1.99 -1.01 5.79
C GLN A 55 1.76 0.28 6.58
N MET A 56 2.55 1.33 6.33
CA MET A 56 2.38 2.62 7.00
C MET A 56 1.00 3.23 6.72
N PHE A 57 0.53 3.17 5.50
CA PHE A 57 -0.79 3.70 5.16
C PHE A 57 -1.90 2.93 5.86
N TYR A 58 -1.79 1.60 5.87
CA TYR A 58 -2.76 0.75 6.53
C TYR A 58 -2.79 0.93 8.05
N THR A 59 -1.63 0.97 8.70
CA THR A 59 -1.56 1.10 10.15
C THR A 59 -1.87 2.49 10.67
N ALA A 60 -1.80 3.51 9.82
CA ALA A 60 -2.23 4.86 10.16
C ALA A 60 -3.76 4.99 10.26
N LEU A 61 -4.51 4.10 9.62
CA LEU A 61 -5.97 4.11 9.63
C LEU A 61 -6.55 3.70 10.98
N ASN A 62 -7.61 4.40 11.39
CA ASN A 62 -8.45 3.96 12.51
C ASN A 62 -9.31 2.75 12.10
N ALA A 63 -10.11 2.22 13.03
CA ALA A 63 -10.89 1.00 12.83
C ALA A 63 -11.92 1.07 11.68
N LYS A 64 -12.28 2.27 11.22
CA LYS A 64 -13.21 2.52 10.09
C LYS A 64 -12.52 3.20 8.90
N GLY A 65 -11.20 3.33 8.96
CA GLY A 65 -10.44 4.12 8.01
C GLY A 65 -10.28 3.45 6.65
N ARG A 66 -10.08 4.29 5.64
CA ARG A 66 -9.84 3.90 4.25
C ARG A 66 -8.59 4.58 3.71
N ALA A 67 -7.83 3.87 2.90
CA ALA A 67 -6.69 4.43 2.19
C ALA A 67 -6.83 4.27 0.69
N GLY A 68 -6.34 5.24 -0.06
CA GLY A 68 -6.19 5.17 -1.50
C GLY A 68 -4.82 5.71 -1.89
N PHE A 69 -4.05 4.94 -2.64
CA PHE A 69 -2.72 5.35 -3.06
C PHE A 69 -2.30 4.75 -4.39
N VAL A 70 -1.32 5.37 -5.00
CA VAL A 70 -0.71 4.89 -6.25
C VAL A 70 0.53 4.07 -5.91
N MET A 71 0.71 2.96 -6.58
CA MET A 71 1.90 2.13 -6.44
C MET A 71 2.34 1.59 -7.79
N ALA A 72 3.66 1.37 -7.96
CA ALA A 72 4.17 0.69 -9.13
C ALA A 72 3.53 -0.71 -9.26
N ASN A 73 3.22 -1.13 -10.48
CA ASN A 73 2.59 -2.42 -10.74
C ASN A 73 3.42 -3.59 -10.23
N SER A 74 4.75 -3.45 -10.19
CA SER A 74 5.67 -4.45 -9.62
C SER A 74 5.37 -4.82 -8.16
N ALA A 75 4.72 -3.93 -7.40
CA ALA A 75 4.28 -4.25 -6.05
C ALA A 75 3.14 -5.28 -6.02
N SER A 76 2.30 -5.31 -7.05
CA SER A 76 1.14 -6.21 -7.12
C SER A 76 1.53 -7.67 -7.37
N ASP A 77 2.67 -7.91 -8.01
CA ASP A 77 3.17 -9.25 -8.35
C ASP A 77 4.51 -9.60 -7.68
N ALA A 78 4.98 -8.78 -6.76
CA ALA A 78 6.18 -9.04 -5.98
C ALA A 78 6.11 -10.39 -5.26
N ARG A 79 7.22 -11.12 -5.26
CA ARG A 79 7.35 -12.46 -4.69
C ARG A 79 8.18 -12.43 -3.39
N GLY A 80 8.32 -13.60 -2.76
CA GLY A 80 9.11 -13.75 -1.54
C GLY A 80 8.50 -13.03 -0.36
N SER A 81 9.31 -12.33 0.43
CA SER A 81 8.88 -11.64 1.64
C SER A 81 7.80 -10.57 1.40
N GLU A 82 7.82 -9.92 0.27
CA GLU A 82 6.77 -8.96 -0.10
C GLU A 82 5.43 -9.64 -0.37
N GLN A 83 5.46 -10.81 -0.98
CA GLN A 83 4.28 -11.66 -1.14
C GLN A 83 3.70 -12.09 0.21
N GLU A 84 4.56 -12.47 1.16
CA GLU A 84 4.14 -12.83 2.52
C GLU A 84 3.44 -11.68 3.25
N ILE A 85 3.97 -10.46 3.12
CA ILE A 85 3.35 -9.25 3.69
C ILE A 85 2.00 -8.99 3.03
N ARG A 86 1.93 -9.08 1.71
CA ARG A 86 0.68 -8.90 0.95
C ARG A 86 -0.36 -9.93 1.34
N GLN A 87 0.05 -11.19 1.50
CA GLN A 87 -0.84 -12.26 1.93
C GLN A 87 -1.46 -11.94 3.29
N GLN A 88 -0.68 -11.57 4.28
CA GLN A 88 -1.18 -11.21 5.60
C GLN A 88 -2.16 -10.04 5.54
N LEU A 89 -1.87 -9.02 4.73
CA LEU A 89 -2.74 -7.87 4.55
C LEU A 89 -4.10 -8.27 3.92
N ILE A 90 -4.08 -9.21 2.97
CA ILE A 90 -5.29 -9.75 2.34
C ILE A 90 -6.06 -10.62 3.34
N GLU A 91 -5.40 -11.49 4.09
CA GLU A 91 -6.01 -12.36 5.09
C GLU A 91 -6.64 -11.56 6.25
N ASP A 92 -6.08 -10.41 6.59
CA ASP A 92 -6.66 -9.44 7.52
C ASP A 92 -7.83 -8.64 6.90
N ASP A 93 -8.22 -8.98 5.70
CA ASP A 93 -9.30 -8.33 4.95
C ASP A 93 -9.07 -6.83 4.68
N GLY A 94 -7.81 -6.43 4.63
CA GLY A 94 -7.41 -5.03 4.49
C GLY A 94 -7.48 -4.47 3.07
N VAL A 95 -7.40 -5.31 2.04
CA VAL A 95 -7.43 -4.88 0.64
C VAL A 95 -8.85 -4.95 0.10
N ASP A 96 -9.36 -3.82 -0.38
CA ASP A 96 -10.73 -3.73 -0.91
C ASP A 96 -10.76 -3.75 -2.45
N VAL A 97 -10.05 -2.83 -3.08
CA VAL A 97 -10.04 -2.68 -4.55
C VAL A 97 -8.63 -2.48 -5.06
N MET A 98 -8.34 -3.09 -6.19
CA MET A 98 -7.12 -2.91 -6.97
C MET A 98 -7.48 -2.48 -8.39
N VAL A 99 -6.94 -1.34 -8.85
CA VAL A 99 -7.19 -0.83 -10.19
C VAL A 99 -5.88 -0.77 -10.96
N ALA A 100 -5.78 -1.54 -12.04
CA ALA A 100 -4.66 -1.46 -12.96
C ALA A 100 -4.86 -0.30 -13.94
N VAL A 101 -3.88 0.59 -14.04
CA VAL A 101 -3.87 1.69 -15.01
C VAL A 101 -2.73 1.52 -16.00
N SER A 102 -2.87 2.14 -17.18
CA SER A 102 -1.87 2.03 -18.24
C SER A 102 -0.54 2.67 -17.88
N SER A 103 0.55 2.23 -18.53
CA SER A 103 1.80 2.96 -18.56
C SER A 103 1.59 4.37 -19.10
N ASN A 104 2.41 5.32 -18.66
CA ASN A 104 2.28 6.74 -19.02
C ASN A 104 0.91 7.39 -18.67
N PHE A 105 0.18 6.81 -17.74
CA PHE A 105 -1.08 7.40 -17.26
C PHE A 105 -0.84 8.71 -16.53
N PHE A 106 0.22 8.78 -15.75
CA PHE A 106 0.65 10.00 -15.07
C PHE A 106 1.75 10.71 -15.86
N TYR A 107 1.73 12.01 -15.88
CA TYR A 107 2.60 12.87 -16.72
C TYR A 107 4.10 12.57 -16.59
N THR A 108 4.56 12.20 -15.41
CA THR A 108 5.99 12.00 -15.10
C THR A 108 6.37 10.54 -14.87
N VAL A 109 5.43 9.61 -14.96
CA VAL A 109 5.65 8.20 -14.64
C VAL A 109 5.40 7.34 -15.87
N THR A 110 6.45 6.74 -16.38
CA THR A 110 6.38 5.83 -17.55
C THR A 110 5.99 4.41 -17.17
N LEU A 111 6.18 4.02 -15.90
CA LEU A 111 5.87 2.69 -15.40
C LEU A 111 4.36 2.45 -15.30
N PRO A 112 3.88 1.24 -15.59
CA PRO A 112 2.51 0.87 -15.27
C PRO A 112 2.29 0.93 -13.76
N CYS A 113 1.15 1.47 -13.36
CA CYS A 113 0.79 1.67 -11.96
C CYS A 113 -0.51 0.94 -11.62
N ALA A 114 -0.71 0.74 -10.34
CA ALA A 114 -1.97 0.29 -9.77
C ALA A 114 -2.44 1.27 -8.71
N LEU A 115 -3.74 1.46 -8.63
CA LEU A 115 -4.37 2.14 -7.51
C LEU A 115 -4.77 1.08 -6.49
N TRP A 116 -4.34 1.28 -5.26
CA TRP A 116 -4.67 0.42 -4.14
C TRP A 116 -5.68 1.11 -3.25
N PHE A 117 -6.74 0.39 -2.89
CA PHE A 117 -7.72 0.86 -1.93
C PHE A 117 -7.79 -0.12 -0.76
N LEU A 118 -7.48 0.38 0.44
CA LEU A 118 -7.54 -0.37 1.68
C LEU A 118 -8.75 0.09 2.49
N ASP A 119 -9.39 -0.84 3.17
CA ASP A 119 -10.55 -0.56 4.02
C ASP A 119 -10.49 -1.43 5.27
N LYS A 120 -10.41 -0.82 6.45
CA LYS A 120 -10.42 -1.54 7.73
C LYS A 120 -11.80 -1.99 8.19
N ASN A 121 -12.84 -1.54 7.51
CA ASN A 121 -14.22 -1.86 7.85
C ASN A 121 -15.07 -2.16 6.62
N LYS A 122 -14.64 -3.16 5.86
CA LYS A 122 -15.37 -3.59 4.67
C LYS A 122 -16.79 -4.04 5.03
N PRO A 123 -17.81 -3.69 4.21
CA PRO A 123 -19.14 -4.26 4.35
C PRO A 123 -19.09 -5.79 4.32
N THR A 124 -19.99 -6.44 5.04
CA THR A 124 -20.00 -7.91 5.18
C THR A 124 -19.99 -8.64 3.84
N HIS A 125 -20.69 -8.12 2.83
CA HIS A 125 -20.75 -8.74 1.49
C HIS A 125 -19.44 -8.60 0.69
N ASN A 126 -18.53 -7.73 1.12
CA ASN A 126 -17.21 -7.54 0.49
C ASN A 126 -16.07 -8.22 1.27
N LYS A 127 -16.35 -8.77 2.44
CA LYS A 127 -15.36 -9.51 3.21
C LYS A 127 -14.88 -10.75 2.44
N ASP A 128 -13.61 -11.10 2.66
CA ASP A 128 -12.91 -12.20 1.98
C ASP A 128 -12.85 -12.04 0.44
N LYS A 129 -13.01 -10.81 -0.06
CA LYS A 129 -12.99 -10.51 -1.50
C LYS A 129 -12.13 -9.27 -1.77
N VAL A 130 -11.47 -9.30 -2.92
CA VAL A 130 -10.80 -8.12 -3.48
C VAL A 130 -11.39 -7.89 -4.87
N LEU A 131 -11.84 -6.66 -5.15
CA LEU A 131 -12.29 -6.28 -6.48
C LEU A 131 -11.08 -5.86 -7.32
N PHE A 132 -10.89 -6.52 -8.46
CA PHE A 132 -9.89 -6.14 -9.46
C PHE A 132 -10.55 -5.45 -10.64
N ILE A 133 -10.07 -4.25 -10.96
CA ILE A 133 -10.54 -3.46 -12.09
C ILE A 133 -9.39 -3.26 -13.08
N ASP A 134 -9.59 -3.69 -14.32
CA ASP A 134 -8.67 -3.39 -15.41
C ASP A 134 -9.08 -2.11 -16.12
N ALA A 135 -8.42 -1.02 -15.78
CA ALA A 135 -8.64 0.30 -16.38
C ALA A 135 -7.53 0.71 -17.37
N ARG A 136 -6.72 -0.25 -17.84
CA ARG A 136 -5.56 0.06 -18.71
C ARG A 136 -5.96 0.67 -20.05
N ASN A 137 -7.18 0.45 -20.49
CA ASN A 137 -7.71 1.01 -21.75
C ASN A 137 -8.70 2.17 -21.53
N ILE A 138 -8.83 2.64 -20.29
CA ILE A 138 -9.73 3.74 -19.92
C ILE A 138 -8.89 4.99 -19.67
N PHE A 139 -8.60 5.74 -20.73
CA PHE A 139 -7.87 7.00 -20.65
C PHE A 139 -8.20 7.91 -21.83
N ARG A 140 -7.91 9.20 -21.66
CA ARG A 140 -7.96 10.19 -22.72
C ARG A 140 -6.56 10.75 -22.94
N GLN A 141 -6.12 10.77 -24.18
CA GLN A 141 -4.90 11.48 -24.55
C GLN A 141 -5.14 13.00 -24.50
N VAL A 142 -4.20 13.68 -23.91
CA VAL A 142 -4.22 15.15 -23.78
C VAL A 142 -3.15 15.74 -24.71
#